data_2f71fe07f1594d0c9dded46d8702d999
#
_entry.id   2f71fe07f1594d0c9dded46d8702d999
#
_cell.length_a   1.000
_cell.length_b   1.000
_cell.length_c   1.000
_cell.angle_alpha   90.00
_cell.angle_beta   90.00
_cell.angle_gamma   90.00
#
_symmetry.space_group_name_H-M   'P 1'
#
loop_
_entity.id
_entity.type
_entity.pdbx_description
1 polymer ?
#
loop_
_entity_poly.entity_id
_entity_poly.type
_entity_poly.pdbx_seq_one_letter_code
_entity_poly.pdbx_strand_id
1 'polypeptide(L)'
;MELLEWIHNIDAQILLFIQQYLRSDLFTWLWKGITFLGDGGWFWIVLGLLFLFPKKTRKAGVTALLALAIGAVVTNLCLKDLVARIRPYDSVEGLVPLVARLKDYSFPSGHTCASFACAGVYYKAFPGKWGKAAMVLAVLIALSRLYVG
;
A
#
# COMPACT_ATOMS: atom_id res chain seq x y z
N MET A 1 -20.32 2.24 18.91
CA MET A 1 -19.12 2.05 19.73
C MET A 1 -18.63 0.61 19.59
N GLU A 2 -19.45 -0.38 19.90
CA GLU A 2 -19.08 -1.82 19.86
C GLU A 2 -18.48 -2.32 18.52
N LEU A 3 -19.02 -1.91 17.36
CA LEU A 3 -18.52 -2.35 16.05
C LEU A 3 -17.08 -1.87 15.78
N LEU A 4 -16.76 -0.63 16.13
CA LEU A 4 -15.43 -0.09 15.94
C LEU A 4 -14.39 -0.75 16.86
N GLU A 5 -14.78 -1.03 18.10
CA GLU A 5 -13.94 -1.78 19.04
C GLU A 5 -13.72 -3.22 18.58
N TRP A 6 -14.76 -3.86 18.05
CA TRP A 6 -14.66 -5.21 17.48
C TRP A 6 -13.70 -5.26 16.29
N ILE A 7 -13.81 -4.30 15.35
CA ILE A 7 -12.89 -4.18 14.20
C ILE A 7 -11.44 -3.96 14.69
N HIS A 8 -11.26 -3.07 15.68
CA HIS A 8 -9.94 -2.79 16.24
C HIS A 8 -9.31 -4.04 16.86
N ASN A 9 -10.10 -4.81 17.60
CA ASN A 9 -9.64 -6.05 18.24
C ASN A 9 -9.23 -7.11 17.19
N ILE A 10 -10.00 -7.28 16.12
CA ILE A 10 -9.63 -8.20 15.02
C ILE A 10 -8.33 -7.76 14.35
N ASP A 11 -8.19 -6.48 14.04
CA ASP A 11 -6.97 -5.94 13.45
C ASP A 11 -5.76 -6.16 14.35
N ALA A 12 -5.90 -5.91 15.66
CA ALA A 12 -4.85 -6.16 16.64
C ALA A 12 -4.43 -7.63 16.68
N GLN A 13 -5.41 -8.55 16.70
CA GLN A 13 -5.13 -9.99 16.70
C GLN A 13 -4.41 -10.45 15.43
N ILE A 14 -4.83 -9.96 14.25
CA ILE A 14 -4.17 -10.28 12.99
C ILE A 14 -2.72 -9.80 12.99
N LEU A 15 -2.46 -8.56 13.42
CA LEU A 15 -1.12 -7.99 13.42
C LEU A 15 -0.20 -8.69 14.43
N LEU A 16 -0.69 -9.00 15.63
CA LEU A 16 0.06 -9.76 16.63
C LEU A 16 0.32 -11.20 16.17
N PHE A 17 -0.65 -11.85 15.52
CA PHE A 17 -0.46 -13.17 14.92
C PHE A 17 0.64 -13.16 13.86
N ILE A 18 0.63 -12.17 12.96
CA ILE A 18 1.69 -12.00 11.94
C ILE A 18 3.04 -11.80 12.63
N GLN A 19 3.09 -10.95 13.66
CA GLN A 19 4.32 -10.70 14.40
C GLN A 19 4.87 -11.97 15.06
N GLN A 20 4.03 -12.74 15.70
CA GLN A 20 4.44 -13.88 16.52
C GLN A 20 4.79 -15.12 15.66
N TYR A 21 4.06 -15.37 14.60
CA TYR A 21 4.14 -16.65 13.86
C TYR A 21 4.72 -16.53 12.45
N LEU A 22 4.61 -15.37 11.81
CA LEU A 22 5.02 -15.22 10.41
C LEU A 22 6.31 -14.41 10.24
N ARG A 23 6.74 -13.64 11.25
CA ARG A 23 8.00 -12.89 11.17
C ARG A 23 9.19 -13.82 11.32
N SER A 24 10.09 -13.80 10.31
CA SER A 24 11.41 -14.40 10.34
C SER A 24 12.38 -13.51 9.57
N ASP A 25 13.68 -13.66 9.77
CA ASP A 25 14.67 -12.79 9.15
C ASP A 25 14.57 -12.77 7.63
N LEU A 26 14.41 -13.96 7.01
CA LEU A 26 14.27 -14.10 5.57
C LEU A 26 13.01 -13.42 5.03
N PHE A 27 11.86 -13.67 5.65
CA PHE A 27 10.60 -13.06 5.24
C PHE A 27 10.56 -11.56 5.54
N THR A 28 11.18 -11.13 6.61
CA THR A 28 11.28 -9.70 6.95
C THR A 28 12.07 -8.94 5.90
N TRP A 29 13.18 -9.49 5.42
CA TRP A 29 13.94 -8.87 4.33
C TRP A 29 13.11 -8.76 3.04
N LEU A 30 12.44 -9.85 2.65
CA LEU A 30 11.57 -9.89 1.48
C LEU A 30 10.44 -8.84 1.57
N TRP A 31 9.70 -8.82 2.68
CA TRP A 31 8.57 -7.92 2.87
C TRP A 31 9.01 -6.46 2.99
N LYS A 32 10.18 -6.17 3.56
CA LYS A 32 10.77 -4.83 3.53
C LYS A 32 11.10 -4.39 2.10
N GLY A 33 11.61 -5.28 1.26
CA GLY A 33 11.85 -5.00 -0.16
C GLY A 33 10.56 -4.71 -0.92
N ILE A 34 9.49 -5.49 -0.66
CA ILE A 34 8.19 -5.30 -1.30
C ILE A 34 7.55 -3.98 -0.85
N THR A 35 7.54 -3.67 0.45
CA THR A 35 6.94 -2.41 0.94
C THR A 35 7.68 -1.20 0.42
N PHE A 36 9.01 -1.27 0.28
CA PHE A 36 9.84 -0.21 -0.29
C PHE A 36 9.39 0.20 -1.70
N LEU A 37 8.90 -0.72 -2.53
CA LEU A 37 8.35 -0.38 -3.85
C LEU A 37 7.10 0.51 -3.76
N GLY A 38 6.40 0.48 -2.64
CA GLY A 38 5.23 1.33 -2.40
C GLY A 38 5.54 2.68 -1.74
N ASP A 39 6.77 2.89 -1.24
CA ASP A 39 7.13 4.10 -0.50
C ASP A 39 6.99 5.36 -1.38
N GLY A 40 6.11 6.29 -0.97
CA GLY A 40 5.83 7.49 -1.78
C GLY A 40 5.33 7.21 -3.21
N GLY A 41 5.04 5.95 -3.55
CA GLY A 41 4.60 5.57 -4.89
C GLY A 41 5.71 5.62 -5.95
N TRP A 42 6.98 5.73 -5.55
CA TRP A 42 8.10 5.97 -6.47
C TRP A 42 8.18 4.97 -7.61
N PHE A 43 7.98 3.66 -7.33
CA PHE A 43 8.01 2.62 -8.36
C PHE A 43 6.95 2.88 -9.44
N TRP A 44 5.73 3.21 -9.03
CA TRP A 44 4.63 3.49 -9.94
C TRP A 44 4.85 4.80 -10.72
N ILE A 45 5.49 5.81 -10.10
CA ILE A 45 5.89 7.06 -10.77
C ILE A 45 6.89 6.74 -11.87
N VAL A 46 7.97 6.02 -11.55
CA VAL A 46 9.01 5.66 -12.53
C VAL A 46 8.41 4.84 -13.67
N LEU A 47 7.60 3.84 -13.36
CA LEU A 47 6.93 3.01 -14.37
C LEU A 47 5.98 3.84 -15.25
N GLY A 48 5.20 4.74 -14.66
CA GLY A 48 4.34 5.67 -15.37
C GLY A 48 5.11 6.57 -16.32
N LEU A 49 6.23 7.15 -15.86
CA LEU A 49 7.12 7.99 -16.66
C LEU A 49 7.74 7.20 -17.83
N LEU A 50 8.22 5.98 -17.58
CA LEU A 50 8.74 5.12 -18.64
C LEU A 50 7.71 4.83 -19.72
N PHE A 51 6.45 4.65 -19.36
CA PHE A 51 5.37 4.43 -20.33
C PHE A 51 4.97 5.67 -21.14
N LEU A 52 5.46 6.86 -20.78
CA LEU A 52 5.25 8.07 -21.59
C LEU A 52 6.06 8.06 -22.91
N PHE A 53 7.22 7.39 -22.94
CA PHE A 53 8.10 7.41 -24.10
C PHE A 53 7.51 6.67 -25.32
N PRO A 54 7.04 5.41 -25.22
CA PRO A 54 6.49 4.74 -26.37
C PRO A 54 5.07 5.25 -26.66
N LYS A 55 4.78 5.58 -27.94
CA LYS A 55 3.45 6.06 -28.35
C LYS A 55 2.31 5.10 -27.96
N LYS A 56 2.57 3.78 -28.01
CA LYS A 56 1.57 2.73 -27.70
C LYS A 56 1.17 2.68 -26.22
N THR A 57 2.06 3.03 -25.31
CA THR A 57 1.84 2.93 -23.85
C THR A 57 1.59 4.28 -23.20
N ARG A 58 1.80 5.39 -23.93
CA ARG A 58 1.72 6.75 -23.40
C ARG A 58 0.40 7.06 -22.71
N LYS A 59 -0.72 6.62 -23.28
CA LYS A 59 -2.04 6.81 -22.66
C LYS A 59 -2.13 6.13 -21.30
N ALA A 60 -1.62 4.91 -21.19
CA ALA A 60 -1.58 4.17 -19.91
C ALA A 60 -0.69 4.88 -18.89
N GLY A 61 0.51 5.35 -19.29
CA GLY A 61 1.40 6.11 -18.43
C GLY A 61 0.76 7.38 -17.90
N VAL A 62 0.17 8.21 -18.75
CA VAL A 62 -0.54 9.43 -18.34
C VAL A 62 -1.69 9.11 -17.39
N THR A 63 -2.53 8.13 -17.74
CA THR A 63 -3.67 7.75 -16.89
C THR A 63 -3.23 7.23 -15.52
N ALA A 64 -2.15 6.43 -15.47
CA ALA A 64 -1.62 5.91 -14.21
C ALA A 64 -1.06 7.03 -13.31
N LEU A 65 -0.30 7.97 -13.89
CA LEU A 65 0.23 9.12 -13.14
C LEU A 65 -0.89 10.04 -12.62
N LEU A 66 -1.94 10.27 -13.41
CA LEU A 66 -3.11 11.02 -12.97
C LEU A 66 -3.87 10.28 -11.86
N ALA A 67 -4.10 8.97 -12.00
CA ALA A 67 -4.76 8.17 -10.99
C ALA A 67 -3.96 8.15 -9.67
N LEU A 68 -2.62 8.07 -9.76
CA LEU A 68 -1.73 8.15 -8.62
C LEU A 68 -1.82 9.52 -7.93
N ALA A 69 -1.78 10.61 -8.68
CA ALA A 69 -1.86 11.96 -8.14
C ALA A 69 -3.21 12.21 -7.45
N ILE A 70 -4.31 11.86 -8.09
CA ILE A 70 -5.66 11.98 -7.52
C ILE A 70 -5.77 11.10 -6.27
N GLY A 71 -5.32 9.83 -6.34
CA GLY A 71 -5.30 8.93 -5.20
C GLY A 71 -4.49 9.47 -4.02
N ALA A 72 -3.33 10.06 -4.28
CA ALA A 72 -2.49 10.68 -3.25
C ALA A 72 -3.18 11.88 -2.58
N VAL A 73 -3.81 12.76 -3.35
CA VAL A 73 -4.57 13.90 -2.82
C VAL A 73 -5.75 13.41 -1.97
N VAL A 74 -6.60 12.54 -2.52
CA VAL A 74 -7.78 12.04 -1.81
C VAL A 74 -7.38 11.28 -0.53
N THR A 75 -6.38 10.41 -0.61
CA THR A 75 -5.96 9.59 0.52
C THR A 75 -5.27 10.42 1.60
N ASN A 76 -4.26 11.23 1.24
CA ASN A 76 -3.40 11.85 2.23
C ASN A 76 -3.90 13.22 2.72
N LEU A 77 -4.64 13.96 1.89
CA LEU A 77 -5.12 15.30 2.26
C LEU A 77 -6.59 15.32 2.69
N CYS A 78 -7.38 14.30 2.36
CA CYS A 78 -8.80 14.27 2.70
C CYS A 78 -9.12 13.12 3.66
N LEU A 79 -8.93 11.87 3.23
CA LEU A 79 -9.45 10.71 3.96
C LEU A 79 -8.67 10.41 5.24
N LYS A 80 -7.35 10.64 5.28
CA LYS A 80 -6.56 10.39 6.50
C LYS A 80 -7.02 11.26 7.66
N ASP A 81 -7.21 12.54 7.41
CA ASP A 81 -7.64 13.48 8.45
C ASP A 81 -9.11 13.27 8.82
N LEU A 82 -9.95 12.88 7.85
CA LEU A 82 -11.36 12.59 8.10
C LEU A 82 -11.55 11.35 8.96
N VAL A 83 -10.80 10.27 8.71
CA VAL A 83 -10.90 9.02 9.48
C VAL A 83 -10.08 9.07 10.76
N ALA A 84 -8.95 9.79 10.75
CA ALA A 84 -8.05 10.03 11.89
C ALA A 84 -7.68 8.76 12.68
N ARG A 85 -7.51 7.61 11.99
CA ARG A 85 -7.21 6.33 12.64
C ARG A 85 -5.76 6.32 13.15
N ILE A 86 -5.61 6.15 14.45
CA ILE A 86 -4.30 5.98 15.10
C ILE A 86 -3.60 4.73 14.53
N ARG A 87 -2.27 4.78 14.48
CA ARG A 87 -1.51 3.64 13.97
C ARG A 87 -1.51 2.48 14.96
N PRO A 88 -1.61 1.22 14.47
CA PRO A 88 -1.71 0.06 15.34
C PRO A 88 -0.57 -0.05 16.36
N TYR A 89 0.66 0.27 15.99
CA TYR A 89 1.81 0.21 16.92
C TYR A 89 1.80 1.29 18.02
N ASP A 90 0.91 2.27 17.94
CA ASP A 90 0.70 3.27 18.99
C ASP A 90 -0.54 2.96 19.85
N SER A 91 -1.39 2.00 19.43
CA SER A 91 -2.63 1.64 20.11
C SER A 91 -2.69 0.18 20.57
N VAL A 92 -1.85 -0.69 20.03
CA VAL A 92 -1.81 -2.14 20.35
C VAL A 92 -0.54 -2.43 21.15
N GLU A 93 -0.72 -2.84 22.40
CA GLU A 93 0.39 -3.19 23.28
C GLU A 93 1.18 -4.39 22.73
N GLY A 94 2.51 -4.30 22.77
CA GLY A 94 3.40 -5.35 22.28
C GLY A 94 3.62 -5.40 20.77
N LEU A 95 2.94 -4.58 19.98
CA LEU A 95 3.16 -4.52 18.54
C LEU A 95 4.39 -3.67 18.20
N VAL A 96 5.38 -4.28 17.53
CA VAL A 96 6.64 -3.65 17.15
C VAL A 96 6.67 -3.46 15.63
N PRO A 97 6.72 -2.21 15.12
CA PRO A 97 6.84 -1.97 13.68
C PRO A 97 8.25 -2.35 13.18
N LEU A 98 8.32 -2.89 11.96
CA LEU A 98 9.59 -3.24 11.28
C LEU A 98 10.13 -2.10 10.40
N VAL A 99 9.37 -1.01 10.30
CA VAL A 99 9.70 0.21 9.56
C VAL A 99 9.70 1.42 10.51
N ALA A 100 10.26 2.53 10.06
CA ALA A 100 10.26 3.76 10.84
C ALA A 100 8.83 4.19 11.21
N ARG A 101 8.64 4.63 12.44
CA ARG A 101 7.35 5.17 12.89
C ARG A 101 7.00 6.42 12.12
N LEU A 102 5.83 6.43 11.54
CA LEU A 102 5.29 7.57 10.79
C LEU A 102 4.38 8.39 11.71
N LYS A 103 4.29 9.67 11.48
CA LYS A 103 3.51 10.61 12.31
C LYS A 103 2.08 10.83 11.79
N ASP A 104 1.78 10.34 10.59
CA ASP A 104 0.47 10.47 9.96
C ASP A 104 -0.47 9.33 10.36
N TYR A 105 -1.77 9.46 10.07
CA TYR A 105 -2.78 8.45 10.35
C TYR A 105 -2.59 7.16 9.54
N SER A 106 -3.09 6.03 10.08
CA SER A 106 -2.88 4.70 9.50
C SER A 106 -3.79 4.38 8.33
N PHE A 107 -4.98 4.96 8.29
CA PHE A 107 -6.02 4.63 7.31
C PHE A 107 -6.56 5.87 6.60
N PRO A 108 -6.78 5.81 5.29
CA PRO A 108 -6.40 4.71 4.40
C PRO A 108 -4.90 4.66 4.10
N SER A 109 -4.43 3.46 3.69
CA SER A 109 -3.02 3.24 3.37
C SER A 109 -2.62 3.88 2.04
N GLY A 110 -1.66 4.81 2.07
CA GLY A 110 -1.11 5.45 0.88
C GLY A 110 -0.44 4.44 -0.07
N HIS A 111 0.30 3.45 0.46
CA HIS A 111 0.90 2.37 -0.33
C HIS A 111 -0.15 1.57 -1.11
N THR A 112 -1.22 1.18 -0.43
CA THR A 112 -2.31 0.42 -1.04
C THR A 112 -3.03 1.23 -2.10
N CYS A 113 -3.39 2.49 -1.78
CA CYS A 113 -4.07 3.37 -2.72
C CYS A 113 -3.23 3.60 -3.99
N ALA A 114 -1.97 4.00 -3.85
CA ALA A 114 -1.05 4.22 -4.96
C ALA A 114 -0.91 2.97 -5.84
N SER A 115 -0.73 1.81 -5.21
CA SER A 115 -0.52 0.56 -5.93
C SER A 115 -1.77 0.13 -6.71
N PHE A 116 -2.95 0.14 -6.10
CA PHE A 116 -4.17 -0.26 -6.80
C PHE A 116 -4.62 0.75 -7.84
N ALA A 117 -4.40 2.05 -7.62
CA ALA A 117 -4.69 3.07 -8.63
C ALA A 117 -3.90 2.83 -9.93
N CYS A 118 -2.58 2.61 -9.82
CA CYS A 118 -1.74 2.34 -10.99
C CYS A 118 -1.97 0.94 -11.57
N ALA A 119 -2.02 -0.09 -10.74
CA ALA A 119 -2.21 -1.47 -11.18
C ALA A 119 -3.55 -1.66 -11.90
N GLY A 120 -4.62 -1.00 -11.45
CA GLY A 120 -5.93 -1.01 -12.12
C GLY A 120 -5.87 -0.44 -13.54
N VAL A 121 -5.13 0.66 -13.73
CA VAL A 121 -4.89 1.23 -15.06
C VAL A 121 -4.12 0.26 -15.94
N TYR A 122 -3.03 -0.32 -15.41
CA TYR A 122 -2.20 -1.26 -16.18
C TYR A 122 -2.90 -2.58 -16.47
N TYR A 123 -3.74 -3.06 -15.55
CA TYR A 123 -4.55 -4.25 -15.77
C TYR A 123 -5.50 -4.07 -16.95
N LYS A 124 -6.09 -2.89 -17.08
CA LYS A 124 -7.00 -2.53 -18.19
C LYS A 124 -6.25 -2.25 -19.48
N ALA A 125 -5.08 -1.59 -19.40
CA ALA A 125 -4.31 -1.18 -20.57
C ALA A 125 -3.48 -2.32 -21.18
N PHE A 126 -3.02 -3.28 -20.38
CA PHE A 126 -2.17 -4.39 -20.80
C PHE A 126 -2.83 -5.74 -20.46
N PRO A 127 -3.80 -6.19 -21.27
CA PRO A 127 -4.46 -7.47 -21.03
C PRO A 127 -3.45 -8.63 -21.05
N GLY A 128 -3.70 -9.64 -20.21
CA GLY A 128 -2.84 -10.82 -20.11
C GLY A 128 -1.86 -10.76 -18.90
N LYS A 129 -0.65 -11.30 -19.09
CA LYS A 129 0.29 -11.52 -17.98
C LYS A 129 0.78 -10.25 -17.28
N TRP A 130 0.97 -9.17 -18.02
CA TRP A 130 1.55 -7.93 -17.49
C TRP A 130 0.57 -7.16 -16.60
N GLY A 131 -0.68 -7.04 -17.02
CA GLY A 131 -1.71 -6.44 -16.18
C GLY A 131 -1.98 -7.25 -14.92
N LYS A 132 -2.02 -8.59 -15.04
CA LYS A 132 -2.13 -9.48 -13.88
C LYS A 132 -0.94 -9.33 -12.93
N ALA A 133 0.29 -9.25 -13.46
CA ALA A 133 1.50 -9.05 -12.64
C ALA A 133 1.44 -7.72 -11.88
N ALA A 134 0.99 -6.62 -12.50
CA ALA A 134 0.81 -5.35 -11.82
C ALA A 134 -0.20 -5.47 -10.65
N MET A 135 -1.31 -6.18 -10.86
CA MET A 135 -2.32 -6.39 -9.81
C MET A 135 -1.78 -7.26 -8.67
N VAL A 136 -1.05 -8.35 -8.98
CA VAL A 136 -0.40 -9.19 -7.97
C VAL A 136 0.60 -8.37 -7.15
N LEU A 137 1.42 -7.53 -7.80
CA LEU A 137 2.34 -6.65 -7.10
C LEU A 137 1.62 -5.66 -6.17
N ALA A 138 0.50 -5.07 -6.61
CA ALA A 138 -0.31 -4.19 -5.77
C ALA A 138 -0.85 -4.92 -4.52
N VAL A 139 -1.32 -6.15 -4.67
CA VAL A 139 -1.76 -7.00 -3.54
C VAL A 139 -0.58 -7.29 -2.61
N LEU A 140 0.59 -7.65 -3.14
CA LEU A 140 1.78 -7.91 -2.32
C LEU A 140 2.22 -6.67 -1.55
N ILE A 141 2.20 -5.48 -2.18
CA ILE A 141 2.51 -4.22 -1.49
C ILE A 141 1.47 -3.95 -0.39
N ALA A 142 0.18 -4.18 -0.62
CA ALA A 142 -0.85 -4.01 0.40
C ALA A 142 -0.65 -4.98 1.59
N LEU A 143 -0.37 -6.26 1.32
CA LEU A 143 -0.09 -7.27 2.34
C LEU A 143 1.20 -6.97 3.11
N SER A 144 2.21 -6.41 2.45
CA SER A 144 3.45 -6.00 3.12
C SER A 144 3.19 -5.00 4.25
N ARG A 145 2.15 -4.15 4.13
CA ARG A 145 1.79 -3.19 5.18
C ARG A 145 1.26 -3.86 6.45
N LEU A 146 0.62 -5.01 6.32
CA LEU A 146 0.21 -5.82 7.48
C LEU A 146 1.40 -6.50 8.14
N TYR A 147 2.40 -6.91 7.34
CA TYR A 147 3.58 -7.59 7.85
C TYR A 147 4.54 -6.65 8.58
N VAL A 148 4.75 -5.43 8.06
CA VAL A 148 5.70 -4.48 8.65
C VAL A 148 5.12 -3.65 9.81
N GLY A 149 3.79 -3.60 9.99
CA GLY A 149 3.09 -2.94 11.09
C GLY A 149 2.57 -1.56 10.75
#